data_a9b7c9b9754347a0c02780bb24b9661b
#
_entry.id   a9b7c9b9754347a0c02780bb24b9661b
#
_cell.length_a   1.000
_cell.length_b   1.000
_cell.length_c   1.000
_cell.angle_alpha   90.00
_cell.angle_beta   90.00
_cell.angle_gamma   90.00
#
_symmetry.space_group_name_H-M   'P 1'
#
loop_
_entity.id
_entity.type
_entity.pdbx_description
1 polymer ?
#
loop_
_entity_poly.entity_id
_entity_poly.type
_entity_poly.pdbx_seq_one_letter_code
_entity_poly.pdbx_strand_id
1 'polypeptide(L)'
;MTLVSTDWLNDNLNKVKIIDASWHLVKNRNAIEEYNKEHIKNAIFFDLDKNSNQKKNLPHSHFLPLVGNHEKSISRMGILNTDRIIIYCYSDLISSCRAWFQFIYFGHDPKLVSILNGGMKKWKLEGKKITDLKTQITPSKYKARENNNMIKIKSQIDENMKKEEFTVLDARSKNRFLGLDPEPRPGIKSGSIKGSKSLPLSELINTKDNTFLDNKKLKYLFNFIGIDTNKIVMSCGSSVSAASLALAYSIINDDYTAKIYVG
;
A
#
# COMPACT_ATOMS: atom_id res chain seq x y z
N MET A 1 -14.64 -1.68 -7.22
CA MET A 1 -13.60 -2.42 -8.02
C MET A 1 -12.25 -2.04 -7.44
N THR A 2 -11.53 -3.00 -6.87
CA THR A 2 -10.25 -2.75 -6.14
C THR A 2 -9.08 -2.43 -7.08
N LEU A 3 -9.07 -3.05 -8.27
CA LEU A 3 -8.09 -2.80 -9.33
C LEU A 3 -8.77 -2.21 -10.57
N VAL A 4 -8.10 -1.32 -11.27
CA VAL A 4 -8.50 -0.81 -12.60
C VAL A 4 -7.40 -1.08 -13.62
N SER A 5 -7.77 -1.31 -14.88
CA SER A 5 -6.81 -1.47 -15.97
C SER A 5 -6.25 -0.12 -16.42
N THR A 6 -5.13 -0.19 -17.11
CA THR A 6 -4.49 0.98 -17.74
C THR A 6 -5.40 1.60 -18.81
N ASP A 7 -6.13 0.79 -19.59
CA ASP A 7 -7.09 1.27 -20.57
C ASP A 7 -8.25 2.02 -19.90
N TRP A 8 -8.83 1.43 -18.85
CA TRP A 8 -9.88 2.08 -18.10
C TRP A 8 -9.44 3.46 -17.56
N LEU A 9 -8.24 3.55 -16.98
CA LEU A 9 -7.73 4.83 -16.49
C LEU A 9 -7.49 5.81 -17.62
N ASN A 10 -6.93 5.36 -18.75
CA ASN A 10 -6.68 6.21 -19.92
C ASN A 10 -7.96 6.88 -20.42
N ASP A 11 -9.08 6.16 -20.41
CA ASP A 11 -10.40 6.66 -20.84
C ASP A 11 -11.09 7.55 -19.80
N ASN A 12 -10.56 7.57 -18.55
CA ASN A 12 -11.15 8.28 -17.42
C ASN A 12 -10.25 9.33 -16.75
N LEU A 13 -9.12 9.72 -17.38
CA LEU A 13 -8.12 10.64 -16.81
C LEU A 13 -8.68 11.95 -16.25
N ASN A 14 -9.77 12.46 -16.80
CA ASN A 14 -10.39 13.72 -16.40
C ASN A 14 -11.60 13.54 -15.45
N LYS A 15 -11.95 12.28 -15.08
CA LYS A 15 -13.14 11.95 -14.27
C LYS A 15 -12.77 11.47 -12.87
N VAL A 16 -11.49 11.31 -12.57
CA VAL A 16 -10.99 10.73 -11.32
C VAL A 16 -9.83 11.54 -10.77
N LYS A 17 -9.57 11.40 -9.48
CA LYS A 17 -8.33 11.87 -8.85
C LYS A 17 -7.26 10.81 -9.03
N ILE A 18 -6.12 11.18 -9.59
CA ILE A 18 -5.01 10.27 -9.84
C ILE A 18 -3.89 10.60 -8.88
N ILE A 19 -3.37 9.59 -8.19
CA ILE A 19 -2.32 9.74 -7.19
C ILE A 19 -1.12 8.89 -7.59
N ASP A 20 0.04 9.53 -7.69
CA ASP A 20 1.33 8.85 -7.71
C ASP A 20 1.82 8.68 -6.27
N ALA A 21 1.83 7.44 -5.79
CA ALA A 21 2.32 7.08 -4.46
C ALA A 21 3.63 6.28 -4.54
N SER A 22 4.50 6.63 -5.49
CA SER A 22 5.81 6.02 -5.64
C SER A 22 6.67 6.27 -4.42
N TRP A 23 7.33 5.21 -3.96
CA TRP A 23 8.31 5.24 -2.88
C TRP A 23 9.32 4.10 -3.07
N HIS A 24 10.59 4.37 -2.82
CA HIS A 24 11.67 3.40 -3.03
C HIS A 24 12.38 3.06 -1.73
N LEU A 25 12.59 1.76 -1.49
CA LEU A 25 13.38 1.29 -0.35
C LEU A 25 14.87 1.58 -0.55
N VAL A 26 15.36 1.49 -1.78
CA VAL A 26 16.76 1.74 -2.14
C VAL A 26 16.98 3.22 -2.44
N LYS A 27 18.07 3.78 -1.89
CA LYS A 27 18.35 5.22 -1.94
C LYS A 27 18.87 5.76 -3.28
N ASN A 28 19.11 4.89 -4.27
CA ASN A 28 19.58 5.30 -5.60
C ASN A 28 18.46 5.79 -6.54
N ARG A 29 17.21 5.76 -6.08
CA ARG A 29 16.04 6.29 -6.78
C ARG A 29 15.35 7.36 -5.94
N ASN A 30 14.83 8.40 -6.60
CA ASN A 30 14.09 9.49 -5.96
C ASN A 30 12.71 9.63 -6.60
N ALA A 31 11.68 9.22 -5.86
CA ALA A 31 10.33 9.14 -6.40
C ALA A 31 9.75 10.50 -6.82
N ILE A 32 10.05 11.59 -6.11
CA ILE A 32 9.58 12.94 -6.50
C ILE A 32 10.30 13.46 -7.74
N GLU A 33 11.57 13.14 -7.93
CA GLU A 33 12.30 13.51 -9.15
C GLU A 33 11.80 12.72 -10.35
N GLU A 34 11.51 11.42 -10.18
CA GLU A 34 10.90 10.59 -11.21
C GLU A 34 9.51 11.11 -11.59
N TYR A 35 8.66 11.46 -10.61
CA TYR A 35 7.36 12.08 -10.85
C TYR A 35 7.48 13.43 -11.59
N ASN A 36 8.39 14.29 -11.20
CA ASN A 36 8.59 15.59 -11.87
C ASN A 36 9.06 15.45 -13.31
N LYS A 37 9.80 14.37 -13.61
CA LYS A 37 10.27 14.07 -14.95
C LYS A 37 9.18 13.45 -15.83
N GLU A 38 8.38 12.56 -15.27
CA GLU A 38 7.34 11.84 -16.00
C GLU A 38 6.27 11.26 -15.06
N HIS A 39 5.03 11.58 -15.33
CA HIS A 39 3.88 11.02 -14.60
C HIS A 39 2.63 10.89 -15.49
N ILE A 40 1.61 10.18 -15.03
CA ILE A 40 0.32 10.09 -15.71
C ILE A 40 -0.37 11.45 -15.62
N LYS A 41 -0.94 11.93 -16.75
CA LYS A 41 -1.64 13.23 -16.79
C LYS A 41 -2.64 13.36 -15.62
N ASN A 42 -2.68 14.53 -14.99
CA ASN A 42 -3.49 14.89 -13.82
C ASN A 42 -3.10 14.17 -12.53
N ALA A 43 -2.02 13.39 -12.50
CA ALA A 43 -1.55 12.77 -11.27
C ALA A 43 -1.05 13.82 -10.28
N ILE A 44 -1.25 13.53 -8.99
CA ILE A 44 -0.77 14.32 -7.86
C ILE A 44 0.17 13.43 -7.06
N PHE A 45 1.35 13.93 -6.72
CA PHE A 45 2.33 13.17 -5.96
C PHE A 45 1.93 13.05 -4.48
N PHE A 46 1.88 11.82 -3.98
CA PHE A 46 1.66 11.48 -2.58
C PHE A 46 2.98 11.01 -1.96
N ASP A 47 3.67 11.93 -1.31
CA ASP A 47 4.92 11.64 -0.59
C ASP A 47 4.61 10.76 0.63
N LEU A 48 4.93 9.47 0.55
CA LEU A 48 4.63 8.51 1.61
C LEU A 48 5.36 8.84 2.92
N ASP A 49 6.58 9.36 2.84
CA ASP A 49 7.36 9.73 4.04
C ASP A 49 6.70 10.92 4.75
N LYS A 50 6.34 11.99 4.02
CA LYS A 50 5.65 13.16 4.60
C LYS A 50 4.22 12.86 5.07
N ASN A 51 3.55 11.89 4.42
CA ASN A 51 2.22 11.43 4.80
C ASN A 51 2.25 10.30 5.85
N SER A 52 3.37 10.15 6.55
CA SER A 52 3.54 9.29 7.71
C SER A 52 3.67 10.11 9.00
N ASN A 53 3.71 9.46 10.14
CA ASN A 53 3.88 10.12 11.43
C ASN A 53 5.29 10.72 11.53
N GLN A 54 5.37 12.02 11.76
CA GLN A 54 6.61 12.80 11.79
C GLN A 54 7.21 12.94 13.20
N LYS A 55 6.70 12.23 14.21
CA LYS A 55 7.28 12.27 15.54
C LYS A 55 8.71 11.73 15.51
N LYS A 56 9.61 12.43 16.22
CA LYS A 56 10.99 11.96 16.43
C LYS A 56 11.00 10.72 17.33
N ASN A 57 11.98 9.86 17.15
CA ASN A 57 12.19 8.65 17.98
C ASN A 57 11.13 7.55 17.84
N LEU A 58 10.42 7.50 16.73
CA LEU A 58 9.62 6.31 16.38
C LEU A 58 10.57 5.14 16.06
N PRO A 59 10.21 3.89 16.44
CA PRO A 59 11.08 2.73 16.24
C PRO A 59 11.38 2.44 14.76
N HIS A 60 10.51 2.85 13.86
CA HIS A 60 10.71 2.76 12.40
C HIS A 60 9.90 3.83 11.66
N SER A 61 10.10 3.96 10.34
CA SER A 61 9.35 4.87 9.47
C SER A 61 7.95 4.31 9.11
N HIS A 62 7.11 5.17 8.54
CA HIS A 62 5.79 4.87 7.97
C HIS A 62 4.70 4.48 8.97
N PHE A 63 4.83 4.88 10.25
CA PHE A 63 3.65 4.89 11.12
C PHE A 63 2.54 5.75 10.51
N LEU A 64 1.29 5.36 10.71
CA LEU A 64 0.15 6.16 10.25
C LEU A 64 0.23 7.58 10.81
N PRO A 65 -0.05 8.63 10.01
CA PRO A 65 -0.05 10.00 10.49
C PRO A 65 -1.17 10.23 11.50
N LEU A 66 -1.07 11.32 12.25
CA LEU A 66 -2.21 11.79 13.05
C LEU A 66 -3.37 12.19 12.12
N VAL A 67 -4.61 11.96 12.55
CA VAL A 67 -5.82 12.23 11.75
C VAL A 67 -5.85 13.64 11.15
N GLY A 68 -5.55 14.67 11.96
CA GLY A 68 -5.52 16.06 11.48
C GLY A 68 -4.42 16.35 10.46
N ASN A 69 -3.28 15.64 10.53
CA ASN A 69 -2.21 15.77 9.55
C ASN A 69 -2.63 15.13 8.22
N HIS A 70 -3.31 13.97 8.27
CA HIS A 70 -3.88 13.35 7.08
C HIS A 70 -4.93 14.24 6.42
N GLU A 71 -5.93 14.74 7.19
CA GLU A 71 -6.94 15.68 6.67
C GLU A 71 -6.31 16.87 5.95
N LYS A 72 -5.33 17.51 6.59
CA LYS A 72 -4.63 18.67 6.04
C LYS A 72 -3.85 18.34 4.77
N SER A 73 -3.19 17.19 4.73
CA SER A 73 -2.44 16.76 3.55
C SER A 73 -3.37 16.48 2.37
N ILE A 74 -4.42 15.68 2.58
CA ILE A 74 -5.36 15.29 1.53
C ILE A 74 -6.18 16.49 1.04
N SER A 75 -6.55 17.41 1.94
CA SER A 75 -7.20 18.69 1.57
C SER A 75 -6.32 19.54 0.65
N ARG A 76 -5.01 19.63 0.92
CA ARG A 76 -4.07 20.32 0.05
C ARG A 76 -3.91 19.69 -1.33
N MET A 77 -4.12 18.38 -1.43
CA MET A 77 -4.15 17.65 -2.69
C MET A 77 -5.45 17.85 -3.48
N GLY A 78 -6.40 18.64 -2.96
CA GLY A 78 -7.67 18.92 -3.63
C GLY A 78 -8.60 17.70 -3.75
N ILE A 79 -8.54 16.79 -2.78
CA ILE A 79 -9.34 15.56 -2.75
C ILE A 79 -10.51 15.75 -1.79
N LEU A 80 -11.70 15.38 -2.22
CA LEU A 80 -12.93 15.32 -1.43
C LEU A 80 -13.22 13.88 -1.00
N ASN A 81 -14.01 13.69 0.07
CA ASN A 81 -14.43 12.36 0.52
C ASN A 81 -15.29 11.59 -0.52
N THR A 82 -15.87 12.30 -1.49
CA THR A 82 -16.71 11.74 -2.56
C THR A 82 -15.94 11.47 -3.86
N ASP A 83 -14.66 11.83 -3.91
CA ASP A 83 -13.87 11.66 -5.13
C ASP A 83 -13.53 10.18 -5.38
N ARG A 84 -13.59 9.77 -6.63
CA ARG A 84 -13.00 8.51 -7.07
C ARG A 84 -11.50 8.67 -7.23
N ILE A 85 -10.73 7.86 -6.51
CA ILE A 85 -9.28 7.92 -6.44
C ILE A 85 -8.67 6.70 -7.11
N ILE A 86 -7.74 6.93 -8.03
CA ILE A 86 -6.92 5.89 -8.63
C ILE A 86 -5.46 6.12 -8.21
N ILE A 87 -4.88 5.14 -7.55
CA ILE A 87 -3.51 5.24 -7.02
C ILE A 87 -2.59 4.33 -7.84
N TYR A 88 -1.47 4.86 -8.27
CA TYR A 88 -0.42 4.08 -8.89
C TYR A 88 0.94 4.34 -8.25
N CYS A 89 1.93 3.57 -8.62
CA CYS A 89 3.33 3.81 -8.29
C CYS A 89 4.28 3.29 -9.38
N TYR A 90 5.52 3.75 -9.30
CA TYR A 90 6.65 3.24 -10.08
C TYR A 90 7.68 2.59 -9.13
N SER A 91 7.21 1.77 -8.22
CA SER A 91 7.97 1.14 -7.13
C SER A 91 7.87 -0.39 -7.20
N ASP A 92 8.99 -1.06 -6.98
CA ASP A 92 9.05 -2.54 -6.93
C ASP A 92 8.32 -3.11 -5.70
N LEU A 93 8.13 -2.29 -4.65
CA LEU A 93 7.37 -2.67 -3.45
C LEU A 93 5.87 -2.40 -3.56
N ILE A 94 5.40 -1.94 -4.71
CA ILE A 94 4.00 -1.54 -4.97
C ILE A 94 3.46 -0.64 -3.84
N SER A 95 4.19 0.45 -3.58
CA SER A 95 3.89 1.41 -2.50
C SER A 95 2.51 2.06 -2.62
N SER A 96 1.89 2.05 -3.80
CA SER A 96 0.49 2.45 -4.00
C SER A 96 -0.48 1.71 -3.08
N CYS A 97 -0.22 0.45 -2.73
CA CYS A 97 -1.04 -0.32 -1.79
C CYS A 97 -1.03 0.31 -0.39
N ARG A 98 0.10 0.90 0.04
CA ARG A 98 0.18 1.58 1.33
C ARG A 98 -0.67 2.85 1.35
N ALA A 99 -0.64 3.65 0.29
CA ALA A 99 -1.51 4.81 0.16
C ALA A 99 -2.99 4.40 0.12
N TRP A 100 -3.34 3.35 -0.65
CA TRP A 100 -4.68 2.76 -0.68
C TRP A 100 -5.17 2.36 0.71
N PHE A 101 -4.38 1.61 1.47
CA PHE A 101 -4.71 1.23 2.84
C PHE A 101 -4.92 2.46 3.74
N GLN A 102 -4.07 3.47 3.59
CA GLN A 102 -4.15 4.70 4.39
C GLN A 102 -5.45 5.48 4.12
N PHE A 103 -5.89 5.61 2.86
CA PHE A 103 -7.17 6.23 2.54
C PHE A 103 -8.35 5.49 3.18
N ILE A 104 -8.38 4.16 3.10
CA ILE A 104 -9.46 3.34 3.68
C ILE A 104 -9.42 3.41 5.21
N TYR A 105 -8.23 3.31 5.82
CA TYR A 105 -8.07 3.44 7.27
C TYR A 105 -8.60 4.78 7.80
N PHE A 106 -8.42 5.86 7.03
CA PHE A 106 -8.94 7.19 7.37
C PHE A 106 -10.35 7.46 6.85
N GLY A 107 -11.09 6.42 6.47
CA GLY A 107 -12.53 6.48 6.24
C GLY A 107 -12.96 6.97 4.86
N HIS A 108 -12.07 7.00 3.88
CA HIS A 108 -12.51 7.13 2.49
C HIS A 108 -13.27 5.86 2.08
N ASP A 109 -14.39 6.02 1.35
CA ASP A 109 -15.18 4.86 0.89
C ASP A 109 -14.28 3.91 0.07
N PRO A 110 -14.07 2.66 0.50
CA PRO A 110 -13.21 1.72 -0.19
C PRO A 110 -13.65 1.42 -1.63
N LYS A 111 -14.94 1.61 -1.95
CA LYS A 111 -15.46 1.46 -3.32
C LYS A 111 -15.02 2.59 -4.26
N LEU A 112 -14.57 3.71 -3.69
CA LEU A 112 -14.07 4.87 -4.43
C LEU A 112 -12.54 4.87 -4.55
N VAL A 113 -11.81 3.95 -3.90
CA VAL A 113 -10.33 3.90 -3.98
C VAL A 113 -9.89 2.64 -4.70
N SER A 114 -9.18 2.81 -5.80
CA SER A 114 -8.67 1.70 -6.61
C SER A 114 -7.17 1.85 -6.90
N ILE A 115 -6.51 0.72 -7.15
CA ILE A 115 -5.12 0.68 -7.62
C ILE A 115 -5.11 0.51 -9.13
N LEU A 116 -4.23 1.25 -9.82
CA LEU A 116 -3.89 0.99 -11.21
C LEU A 116 -3.08 -0.30 -11.31
N ASN A 117 -3.67 -1.35 -11.86
CA ASN A 117 -3.03 -2.67 -11.95
C ASN A 117 -1.82 -2.64 -12.88
N GLY A 118 -0.63 -2.91 -12.35
CA GLY A 118 0.65 -2.79 -13.04
C GLY A 118 1.32 -1.40 -12.91
N GLY A 119 0.61 -0.40 -12.39
CA GLY A 119 1.16 0.94 -12.12
C GLY A 119 1.81 1.61 -13.32
N MET A 120 2.81 2.45 -13.06
CA MET A 120 3.57 3.16 -14.11
C MET A 120 4.33 2.18 -15.02
N LYS A 121 4.80 1.05 -14.49
CA LYS A 121 5.54 0.06 -15.28
C LYS A 121 4.71 -0.44 -16.46
N LYS A 122 3.49 -0.93 -16.20
CA LYS A 122 2.58 -1.42 -17.25
C LYS A 122 2.11 -0.27 -18.15
N TRP A 123 1.80 0.91 -17.59
CA TRP A 123 1.43 2.09 -18.35
C TRP A 123 2.45 2.44 -19.45
N LYS A 124 3.75 2.40 -19.10
CA LYS A 124 4.85 2.65 -20.05
C LYS A 124 5.05 1.50 -21.03
N LEU A 125 4.94 0.25 -20.58
CA LEU A 125 5.05 -0.92 -21.47
C LEU A 125 3.99 -0.91 -22.58
N GLU A 126 2.82 -0.34 -22.31
CA GLU A 126 1.72 -0.20 -23.28
C GLU A 126 1.82 1.10 -24.11
N GLY A 127 2.90 1.87 -23.99
CA GLY A 127 3.11 3.09 -24.73
C GLY A 127 2.11 4.21 -24.45
N LYS A 128 1.45 4.18 -23.27
CA LYS A 128 0.47 5.21 -22.90
C LYS A 128 1.14 6.54 -22.58
N LYS A 129 0.44 7.64 -22.85
CA LYS A 129 0.98 9.00 -22.71
C LYS A 129 1.35 9.34 -21.27
N ILE A 130 2.51 9.93 -21.10
CA ILE A 130 3.04 10.52 -19.87
C ILE A 130 3.28 12.01 -20.08
N THR A 131 3.46 12.75 -19.01
CA THR A 131 3.71 14.20 -19.02
C THR A 131 4.63 14.59 -17.87
N ASP A 132 5.29 15.73 -18.02
CA ASP A 132 6.03 16.46 -16.98
C ASP A 132 5.27 17.72 -16.53
N LEU A 133 4.09 17.98 -17.11
CA LEU A 133 3.30 19.18 -16.82
C LEU A 133 2.67 19.09 -15.44
N LYS A 134 3.03 20.03 -14.58
CA LYS A 134 2.53 20.09 -13.20
C LYS A 134 1.00 20.15 -13.15
N THR A 135 0.42 19.23 -12.39
CA THR A 135 -1.02 19.19 -12.15
C THR A 135 -1.48 20.40 -11.33
N GLN A 136 -2.49 21.11 -11.84
CA GLN A 136 -3.11 22.21 -11.12
C GLN A 136 -4.01 21.67 -10.01
N ILE A 137 -3.83 22.17 -8.79
CA ILE A 137 -4.55 21.68 -7.61
C ILE A 137 -5.31 22.86 -6.98
N THR A 138 -6.62 22.71 -6.84
CA THR A 138 -7.42 23.57 -5.98
C THR A 138 -7.65 22.86 -4.65
N PRO A 139 -7.19 23.40 -3.52
CA PRO A 139 -7.40 22.76 -2.21
C PRO A 139 -8.89 22.51 -1.91
N SER A 140 -9.15 21.44 -1.17
CA SER A 140 -10.49 21.00 -0.79
C SER A 140 -10.66 20.99 0.73
N LYS A 141 -11.80 20.43 1.20
CA LYS A 141 -12.05 20.10 2.62
C LYS A 141 -12.27 18.59 2.72
N TYR A 142 -11.25 17.87 3.15
CA TYR A 142 -11.30 16.43 3.43
C TYR A 142 -11.52 16.19 4.91
N LYS A 143 -12.35 15.19 5.26
CA LYS A 143 -12.58 14.73 6.63
C LYS A 143 -12.11 13.30 6.79
N ALA A 144 -11.32 13.04 7.83
CA ALA A 144 -10.78 11.72 8.13
C ALA A 144 -11.38 11.16 9.42
N ARG A 145 -11.59 9.85 9.42
CA ARG A 145 -12.02 9.08 10.60
C ARG A 145 -11.23 7.79 10.65
N GLU A 146 -10.45 7.60 11.72
CA GLU A 146 -9.65 6.39 11.91
C GLU A 146 -10.51 5.15 12.12
N ASN A 147 -10.13 4.06 11.43
CA ASN A 147 -10.69 2.73 11.67
C ASN A 147 -9.64 1.83 12.37
N ASN A 148 -9.55 1.95 13.68
CA ASN A 148 -8.59 1.21 14.50
C ASN A 148 -8.76 -0.31 14.46
N ASN A 149 -9.89 -0.82 13.94
CA ASN A 149 -10.07 -2.26 13.72
C ASN A 149 -9.18 -2.81 12.58
N MET A 150 -8.66 -1.93 11.71
CA MET A 150 -7.77 -2.31 10.60
C MET A 150 -6.30 -2.41 11.00
N ILE A 151 -5.94 -2.15 12.24
CA ILE A 151 -4.55 -2.20 12.70
C ILE A 151 -4.36 -3.11 13.91
N LYS A 152 -3.14 -3.61 14.06
CA LYS A 152 -2.64 -4.27 15.26
C LYS A 152 -1.36 -3.59 15.71
N ILE A 153 -1.21 -3.40 17.01
CA ILE A 153 -0.02 -2.82 17.65
C ILE A 153 0.83 -3.90 18.29
N LYS A 154 2.07 -3.55 18.67
CA LYS A 154 3.05 -4.49 19.21
C LYS A 154 2.52 -5.33 20.37
N SER A 155 1.86 -4.73 21.35
CA SER A 155 1.32 -5.47 22.51
C SER A 155 0.33 -6.56 22.12
N GLN A 156 -0.50 -6.32 21.08
CA GLN A 156 -1.45 -7.31 20.56
C GLN A 156 -0.76 -8.46 19.82
N ILE A 157 0.37 -8.18 19.16
CA ILE A 157 1.21 -9.23 18.55
C ILE A 157 1.90 -10.06 19.64
N ASP A 158 2.46 -9.40 20.66
CA ASP A 158 3.12 -10.09 21.80
C ASP A 158 2.14 -11.00 22.55
N GLU A 159 0.89 -10.56 22.73
CA GLU A 159 -0.18 -11.37 23.33
C GLU A 159 -0.57 -12.54 22.43
N ASN A 160 -0.69 -12.30 21.11
CA ASN A 160 -1.02 -13.35 20.14
C ASN A 160 0.02 -14.46 20.05
N MET A 161 1.31 -14.18 20.32
CA MET A 161 2.34 -15.22 20.38
C MET A 161 2.09 -16.27 21.49
N LYS A 162 1.21 -15.97 22.44
CA LYS A 162 0.78 -16.87 23.54
C LYS A 162 -0.59 -17.47 23.27
N LYS A 163 -1.53 -16.68 22.71
CA LYS A 163 -2.94 -17.06 22.57
C LYS A 163 -3.28 -17.67 21.22
N GLU A 164 -2.47 -17.40 20.17
CA GLU A 164 -2.65 -17.92 18.80
C GLU A 164 -4.04 -17.64 18.22
N GLU A 165 -4.62 -16.45 18.52
CA GLU A 165 -5.96 -16.06 18.06
C GLU A 165 -6.00 -15.72 16.56
N PHE A 166 -4.85 -15.31 15.97
CA PHE A 166 -4.71 -14.99 14.55
C PHE A 166 -3.33 -15.35 14.02
N THR A 167 -3.22 -15.56 12.72
CA THR A 167 -1.95 -15.79 12.03
C THR A 167 -1.36 -14.48 11.54
N VAL A 168 -0.08 -14.22 11.86
CA VAL A 168 0.68 -13.12 11.25
C VAL A 168 1.23 -13.58 9.92
N LEU A 169 0.94 -12.84 8.82
CA LEU A 169 1.40 -13.12 7.48
C LEU A 169 2.40 -12.07 7.02
N ASP A 170 3.64 -12.48 6.76
CA ASP A 170 4.76 -11.59 6.47
C ASP A 170 4.99 -11.45 4.96
N ALA A 171 4.96 -10.19 4.45
CA ALA A 171 5.12 -9.83 3.05
C ALA A 171 6.57 -9.64 2.59
N ARG A 172 7.57 -9.74 3.49
CA ARG A 172 8.99 -9.59 3.14
C ARG A 172 9.47 -10.76 2.28
N SER A 173 10.64 -10.59 1.64
CA SER A 173 11.29 -11.72 0.95
C SER A 173 11.48 -12.91 1.90
N LYS A 174 11.45 -14.11 1.33
CA LYS A 174 11.63 -15.35 2.09
C LYS A 174 12.94 -15.39 2.88
N ASN A 175 14.02 -14.88 2.29
CA ASN A 175 15.33 -14.81 2.97
C ASN A 175 15.29 -13.87 4.19
N ARG A 176 14.65 -12.70 4.07
CA ARG A 176 14.49 -11.81 5.23
C ARG A 176 13.62 -12.42 6.32
N PHE A 177 12.55 -13.12 5.93
CA PHE A 177 11.68 -13.86 6.85
C PHE A 177 12.45 -14.96 7.61
N LEU A 178 13.34 -15.67 6.92
CA LEU A 178 14.17 -16.73 7.50
C LEU A 178 15.41 -16.20 8.26
N GLY A 179 15.67 -14.88 8.21
CA GLY A 179 16.84 -14.28 8.83
C GLY A 179 18.15 -14.48 8.05
N LEU A 180 18.08 -14.94 6.81
CA LEU A 180 19.24 -15.18 5.95
C LEU A 180 19.78 -13.88 5.31
N ASP A 181 18.90 -12.91 5.06
CA ASP A 181 19.28 -11.58 4.60
C ASP A 181 19.21 -10.57 5.75
N PRO A 182 20.13 -9.59 5.81
CA PRO A 182 20.05 -8.51 6.78
C PRO A 182 18.83 -7.61 6.52
N GLU A 183 18.30 -7.01 7.57
CA GLU A 183 17.28 -5.99 7.42
C GLU A 183 17.89 -4.70 6.85
N PRO A 184 17.26 -4.09 5.82
CA PRO A 184 17.82 -2.90 5.18
C PRO A 184 17.70 -1.64 6.05
N ARG A 185 17.06 -1.72 7.21
CA ARG A 185 16.87 -0.61 8.15
C ARG A 185 17.52 -0.90 9.48
N PRO A 186 18.27 0.07 10.05
CA PRO A 186 18.84 -0.04 11.39
C PRO A 186 17.73 -0.30 12.44
N GLY A 187 18.05 -1.10 13.45
CA GLY A 187 17.18 -1.37 14.60
C GLY A 187 16.09 -2.42 14.39
N ILE A 188 15.90 -2.91 13.17
CA ILE A 188 14.99 -4.04 12.90
C ILE A 188 15.77 -5.34 12.98
N LYS A 189 15.23 -6.32 13.71
CA LYS A 189 15.84 -7.65 13.84
C LYS A 189 15.59 -8.49 12.60
N SER A 190 16.59 -9.26 12.15
CA SER A 190 16.42 -10.31 11.14
C SER A 190 15.54 -11.43 11.65
N GLY A 191 14.95 -12.20 10.73
CA GLY A 191 14.03 -13.28 11.07
C GLY A 191 12.57 -12.82 11.14
N SER A 192 11.73 -13.60 11.78
CA SER A 192 10.28 -13.45 11.76
C SER A 192 9.66 -13.47 13.15
N ILE A 193 8.42 -13.00 13.25
CA ILE A 193 7.60 -13.14 14.46
C ILE A 193 7.29 -14.63 14.67
N LYS A 194 7.44 -15.12 15.90
CA LYS A 194 7.14 -16.53 16.24
C LYS A 194 5.71 -16.89 15.83
N GLY A 195 5.56 -18.02 15.14
CA GLY A 195 4.26 -18.51 14.64
C GLY A 195 3.74 -17.79 13.38
N SER A 196 4.48 -16.80 12.85
CA SER A 196 4.11 -16.17 11.58
C SER A 196 4.37 -17.07 10.38
N LYS A 197 3.66 -16.79 9.28
CA LYS A 197 3.83 -17.46 7.99
C LYS A 197 4.33 -16.45 6.95
N SER A 198 5.01 -16.93 5.91
CA SER A 198 5.56 -16.08 4.84
C SER A 198 4.69 -16.14 3.59
N LEU A 199 4.34 -14.98 3.05
CA LEU A 199 3.83 -14.81 1.70
C LEU A 199 4.47 -13.55 1.10
N PRO A 200 5.63 -13.69 0.44
CA PRO A 200 6.31 -12.57 -0.16
C PRO A 200 5.45 -11.82 -1.17
N LEU A 201 5.55 -10.48 -1.18
CA LEU A 201 4.87 -9.63 -2.18
C LEU A 201 5.13 -10.11 -3.62
N SER A 202 6.34 -10.57 -3.93
CA SER A 202 6.72 -11.06 -5.27
C SER A 202 5.90 -12.24 -5.74
N GLU A 203 5.27 -13.01 -4.85
CA GLU A 203 4.39 -14.12 -5.20
C GLU A 203 2.96 -13.67 -5.57
N LEU A 204 2.58 -12.42 -5.24
CA LEU A 204 1.25 -11.89 -5.54
C LEU A 204 1.14 -11.27 -6.93
N ILE A 205 2.27 -11.05 -7.62
CA ILE A 205 2.34 -10.24 -8.83
C ILE A 205 3.03 -10.97 -9.98
N ASN A 206 2.69 -10.55 -11.20
CA ASN A 206 3.51 -10.82 -12.37
C ASN A 206 4.66 -9.80 -12.40
N THR A 207 5.88 -10.27 -12.20
CA THR A 207 7.08 -9.40 -12.16
C THR A 207 7.41 -8.74 -13.50
N LYS A 208 6.85 -9.20 -14.62
CA LYS A 208 7.07 -8.60 -15.96
C LYS A 208 6.45 -7.20 -16.05
N ASP A 209 5.23 -7.04 -15.52
CA ASP A 209 4.45 -5.80 -15.64
C ASP A 209 3.88 -5.27 -14.31
N ASN A 210 4.20 -5.89 -13.18
CA ASN A 210 3.74 -5.58 -11.83
C ASN A 210 2.21 -5.69 -11.64
N THR A 211 1.50 -6.41 -12.51
CA THR A 211 0.07 -6.68 -12.29
C THR A 211 -0.12 -7.71 -11.17
N PHE A 212 -1.15 -7.55 -10.37
CA PHE A 212 -1.57 -8.59 -9.44
C PHE A 212 -2.02 -9.84 -10.22
N LEU A 213 -1.74 -11.00 -9.65
CA LEU A 213 -2.28 -12.26 -10.16
C LEU A 213 -3.81 -12.24 -10.14
N ASP A 214 -4.43 -13.08 -10.96
CA ASP A 214 -5.88 -13.23 -10.97
C ASP A 214 -6.42 -13.76 -9.62
N ASN A 215 -7.72 -13.55 -9.39
CA ASN A 215 -8.39 -13.95 -8.15
C ASN A 215 -8.20 -15.44 -7.81
N LYS A 216 -8.19 -16.32 -8.84
CA LYS A 216 -8.04 -17.76 -8.68
C LYS A 216 -6.66 -18.13 -8.12
N LYS A 217 -5.60 -17.52 -8.69
CA LYS A 217 -4.23 -17.73 -8.25
C LYS A 217 -3.98 -17.12 -6.86
N LEU A 218 -4.50 -15.92 -6.61
CA LEU A 218 -4.41 -15.31 -5.28
C LEU A 218 -5.09 -16.18 -4.22
N LYS A 219 -6.30 -16.67 -4.47
CA LYS A 219 -6.99 -17.63 -3.57
C LYS A 219 -6.17 -18.89 -3.33
N TYR A 220 -5.57 -19.44 -4.38
CA TYR A 220 -4.71 -20.61 -4.25
C TYR A 220 -3.54 -20.35 -3.30
N LEU A 221 -2.85 -19.22 -3.44
CA LEU A 221 -1.72 -18.86 -2.57
C LEU A 221 -2.13 -18.77 -1.09
N PHE A 222 -3.23 -18.07 -0.80
CA PHE A 222 -3.71 -17.96 0.59
C PHE A 222 -4.13 -19.33 1.16
N ASN A 223 -4.81 -20.17 0.37
CA ASN A 223 -5.20 -21.51 0.79
C ASN A 223 -4.00 -22.45 0.97
N PHE A 224 -3.00 -22.36 0.08
CA PHE A 224 -1.79 -23.20 0.15
C PHE A 224 -0.99 -22.97 1.45
N ILE A 225 -1.00 -21.75 1.99
CA ILE A 225 -0.36 -21.44 3.26
C ILE A 225 -1.13 -22.06 4.44
N GLY A 226 -2.37 -22.52 4.21
CA GLY A 226 -3.19 -23.19 5.24
C GLY A 226 -3.53 -22.27 6.40
N ILE A 227 -4.03 -21.07 6.11
CA ILE A 227 -4.43 -20.07 7.10
C ILE A 227 -5.94 -19.81 7.04
N ASP A 228 -6.55 -19.58 8.20
CA ASP A 228 -7.90 -19.04 8.27
C ASP A 228 -7.86 -17.57 7.83
N THR A 229 -8.38 -17.29 6.63
CA THR A 229 -8.37 -15.93 6.06
C THR A 229 -9.15 -14.92 6.89
N ASN A 230 -10.05 -15.35 7.79
CA ASN A 230 -10.78 -14.46 8.68
C ASN A 230 -9.94 -14.02 9.90
N LYS A 231 -8.81 -14.71 10.15
CA LYS A 231 -7.95 -14.50 11.31
C LYS A 231 -6.51 -14.18 10.88
N ILE A 232 -6.34 -13.22 9.97
CA ILE A 232 -5.02 -12.83 9.46
C ILE A 232 -4.69 -11.40 9.88
N VAL A 233 -3.41 -11.20 10.20
CA VAL A 233 -2.79 -9.87 10.35
C VAL A 233 -1.57 -9.79 9.46
N MET A 234 -1.55 -8.85 8.52
CA MET A 234 -0.45 -8.67 7.57
C MET A 234 0.69 -7.91 8.23
N SER A 235 1.92 -8.33 7.97
CA SER A 235 3.14 -7.76 8.52
C SER A 235 4.22 -7.57 7.45
N CYS A 236 5.14 -6.66 7.73
CA CYS A 236 6.42 -6.53 7.01
C CYS A 236 7.41 -5.69 7.85
N GLY A 237 8.36 -4.97 7.24
CA GLY A 237 9.30 -4.10 7.98
C GLY A 237 8.74 -2.72 8.39
N SER A 238 7.74 -2.17 7.69
CA SER A 238 7.17 -0.83 7.96
C SER A 238 5.77 -0.65 7.36
N SER A 239 5.01 -1.71 7.30
CA SER A 239 3.63 -1.75 6.80
C SER A 239 3.43 -1.38 5.31
N VAL A 240 4.51 -1.16 4.54
CA VAL A 240 4.41 -0.83 3.08
C VAL A 240 4.02 -2.07 2.29
N SER A 241 4.85 -3.13 2.30
CA SER A 241 4.53 -4.38 1.58
C SER A 241 3.38 -5.16 2.21
N ALA A 242 3.14 -5.04 3.52
CA ALA A 242 1.98 -5.64 4.18
C ALA A 242 0.65 -5.14 3.57
N ALA A 243 0.60 -3.89 3.11
CA ALA A 243 -0.57 -3.36 2.44
C ALA A 243 -0.88 -4.05 1.10
N SER A 244 0.11 -4.66 0.45
CA SER A 244 -0.13 -5.45 -0.76
C SER A 244 -0.81 -6.79 -0.46
N LEU A 245 -0.50 -7.41 0.69
CA LEU A 245 -1.25 -8.57 1.19
C LEU A 245 -2.70 -8.18 1.53
N ALA A 246 -2.89 -7.01 2.17
CA ALA A 246 -4.22 -6.50 2.49
C ALA A 246 -5.06 -6.23 1.23
N LEU A 247 -4.43 -5.68 0.18
CA LEU A 247 -5.09 -5.49 -1.12
C LEU A 247 -5.44 -6.84 -1.76
N ALA A 248 -4.51 -7.82 -1.79
CA ALA A 248 -4.78 -9.15 -2.32
C ALA A 248 -5.93 -9.83 -1.57
N TYR A 249 -5.96 -9.72 -0.24
CA TYR A 249 -7.08 -10.17 0.58
C TYR A 249 -8.40 -9.53 0.15
N SER A 250 -8.41 -8.22 -0.07
CA SER A 250 -9.63 -7.50 -0.51
C SER A 250 -10.08 -7.91 -1.92
N ILE A 251 -9.14 -8.25 -2.81
CA ILE A 251 -9.47 -8.76 -4.16
C ILE A 251 -10.21 -10.11 -4.08
N ILE A 252 -9.79 -11.00 -3.18
CA ILE A 252 -10.35 -12.35 -3.11
C ILE A 252 -11.63 -12.44 -2.28
N ASN A 253 -11.85 -11.54 -1.33
CA ASN A 253 -12.96 -11.61 -0.37
C ASN A 253 -13.99 -10.49 -0.51
N ASP A 254 -13.73 -9.47 -1.36
CA ASP A 254 -14.49 -8.20 -1.42
C ASP A 254 -14.65 -7.54 -0.05
N ASP A 255 -13.63 -7.71 0.80
CA ASP A 255 -13.57 -7.21 2.17
C ASP A 255 -12.37 -6.29 2.34
N TYR A 256 -12.61 -5.06 2.79
CA TYR A 256 -11.63 -3.99 2.93
C TYR A 256 -11.16 -3.81 4.38
N THR A 257 -11.46 -4.75 5.25
CA THR A 257 -11.14 -4.68 6.70
C THR A 257 -9.87 -5.45 7.09
N ALA A 258 -9.07 -5.85 6.11
CA ALA A 258 -7.79 -6.53 6.34
C ALA A 258 -6.92 -5.77 7.34
N LYS A 259 -6.35 -6.51 8.31
CA LYS A 259 -5.59 -5.92 9.42
C LYS A 259 -4.10 -5.90 9.11
N ILE A 260 -3.45 -4.78 9.42
CA ILE A 260 -1.99 -4.63 9.30
C ILE A 260 -1.37 -4.38 10.68
N TYR A 261 -0.26 -5.05 10.94
CA TYR A 261 0.61 -4.74 12.07
C TYR A 261 1.40 -3.45 11.77
N VAL A 262 1.23 -2.44 12.62
CA VAL A 262 1.80 -1.09 12.44
C VAL A 262 2.80 -0.72 13.55
N GLY A 263 3.25 -1.69 14.35
CA GLY A 263 4.01 -1.47 15.51
C GLY A 263 5.41 -1.68 15.56
#